data_d617996e1b3a4f270238bf20c28c8c87
#
_entry.id   d617996e1b3a4f270238bf20c28c8c87
#
_cell.length_a   1.000
_cell.length_b   1.000
_cell.length_c   1.000
_cell.angle_alpha   90.00
_cell.angle_beta   90.00
_cell.angle_gamma   90.00
#
_symmetry.space_group_name_H-M   'P 1'
#
loop_
_entity.id
_entity.type
_entity.pdbx_description
1 polymer ?
#
loop_
_entity_poly.entity_id
_entity_poly.type
_entity_poly.pdbx_seq_one_letter_code
_entity_poly.pdbx_strand_id
1 'polypeptide(L)'
;DFKFKNNTEYPLYLFAYTSATSSRKSEVTVLLYGQALPEGVTYEPRAVQVEEIIPDEPIITYDKKMPADQEPIITVEARNGYKVEVYLDKKVNGEVVESTYLYTDEYAAIRQKVTMGTLVPTTPEPIITPAPAVDTPEPEIVDPEELP
;
A
#
# COMPACT_ATOMS: atom_id res chain seq x y z
N ASP A 1 -10.25 -2.16 22.03
CA ASP A 1 -11.05 -2.63 23.17
C ASP A 1 -12.49 -2.85 22.75
N PHE A 2 -13.03 -4.05 23.02
CA PHE A 2 -14.47 -4.30 22.89
C PHE A 2 -15.11 -4.10 24.25
N LYS A 3 -16.05 -3.14 24.35
CA LYS A 3 -16.77 -2.81 25.59
C LYS A 3 -18.26 -2.96 25.37
N PHE A 4 -18.93 -3.59 26.30
CA PHE A 4 -20.39 -3.68 26.31
C PHE A 4 -20.93 -3.53 27.72
N LYS A 5 -22.21 -3.19 27.81
CA LYS A 5 -22.95 -3.10 29.07
C LYS A 5 -24.10 -4.07 29.02
N ASN A 6 -24.22 -4.89 30.06
CA ASN A 6 -25.44 -5.67 30.25
C ASN A 6 -26.57 -4.72 30.70
N ASN A 7 -27.53 -4.51 29.85
CA ASN A 7 -28.75 -3.75 30.13
C ASN A 7 -29.99 -4.63 30.24
N THR A 8 -29.80 -5.95 30.36
CA THR A 8 -30.88 -6.90 30.61
C THR A 8 -31.06 -7.13 32.11
N GLU A 9 -32.20 -7.68 32.51
CA GLU A 9 -32.50 -8.04 33.91
C GLU A 9 -31.80 -9.34 34.32
N TYR A 10 -31.17 -10.05 33.38
CA TYR A 10 -30.57 -11.38 33.63
C TYR A 10 -29.04 -11.26 33.62
N PRO A 11 -28.37 -12.12 34.42
CA PRO A 11 -26.92 -12.15 34.43
C PRO A 11 -26.36 -12.65 33.11
N LEU A 12 -25.18 -12.11 32.73
CA LEU A 12 -24.36 -12.64 31.66
C LEU A 12 -23.14 -13.34 32.26
N TYR A 13 -22.80 -14.51 31.72
CA TYR A 13 -21.61 -15.27 32.10
C TYR A 13 -20.60 -15.20 30.96
N LEU A 14 -19.41 -14.73 31.24
CA LEU A 14 -18.33 -14.59 30.26
C LEU A 14 -17.22 -15.58 30.63
N PHE A 15 -16.85 -16.42 29.67
CA PHE A 15 -15.72 -17.33 29.76
C PHE A 15 -14.71 -16.95 28.65
N ALA A 16 -13.46 -16.79 29.05
CA ALA A 16 -12.39 -16.53 28.10
C ALA A 16 -11.24 -17.50 28.38
N TYR A 17 -10.72 -18.12 27.34
CA TYR A 17 -9.55 -18.97 27.40
C TYR A 17 -8.69 -18.86 26.18
N THR A 18 -7.43 -19.23 26.32
CA THR A 18 -6.47 -19.23 25.21
C THR A 18 -6.06 -20.66 24.89
N SER A 19 -5.92 -20.99 23.63
CA SER A 19 -5.36 -22.23 23.14
C SER A 19 -4.17 -21.95 22.23
N ALA A 20 -3.06 -22.67 22.43
CA ALA A 20 -1.92 -22.58 21.53
C ALA A 20 -2.18 -23.46 20.30
N THR A 21 -2.24 -22.87 19.12
CA THR A 21 -2.39 -23.58 17.84
C THR A 21 -1.05 -23.95 17.20
N SER A 22 0.02 -23.24 17.60
CA SER A 22 1.41 -23.57 17.24
C SER A 22 2.37 -22.83 18.19
N SER A 23 3.69 -23.06 18.05
CA SER A 23 4.72 -22.36 18.83
C SER A 23 4.73 -20.82 18.67
N ARG A 24 4.01 -20.27 17.70
CA ARG A 24 3.97 -18.83 17.40
C ARG A 24 2.55 -18.27 17.24
N LYS A 25 1.51 -19.10 17.39
CA LYS A 25 0.12 -18.68 17.22
C LYS A 25 -0.71 -19.16 18.39
N SER A 26 -1.45 -18.24 18.99
CA SER A 26 -2.44 -18.51 20.03
C SER A 26 -3.80 -18.00 19.56
N GLU A 27 -4.83 -18.73 19.90
CA GLU A 27 -6.22 -18.36 19.67
C GLU A 27 -6.84 -17.97 21.01
N VAL A 28 -7.63 -16.90 21.00
CA VAL A 28 -8.42 -16.48 22.16
C VAL A 28 -9.89 -16.77 21.86
N THR A 29 -10.51 -17.59 22.67
CA THR A 29 -11.94 -17.87 22.57
C THR A 29 -12.68 -17.17 23.71
N VAL A 30 -13.70 -16.43 23.37
CA VAL A 30 -14.59 -15.78 24.34
C VAL A 30 -16.00 -16.29 24.13
N LEU A 31 -16.58 -16.84 25.19
CA LEU A 31 -17.95 -17.37 25.22
C LEU A 31 -18.78 -16.48 26.13
N LEU A 32 -19.94 -16.06 25.62
CA LEU A 32 -20.90 -15.26 26.35
C LEU A 32 -22.21 -16.06 26.48
N TYR A 33 -22.65 -16.31 27.69
CA TYR A 33 -23.91 -16.99 27.98
C TYR A 33 -24.86 -16.05 28.68
N GLY A 34 -26.10 -16.05 28.24
CA GLY A 34 -27.17 -15.23 28.81
C GLY A 34 -28.53 -15.88 28.59
N GLN A 35 -29.57 -15.11 28.81
CA GLN A 35 -30.94 -15.56 28.52
C GLN A 35 -31.09 -15.77 27.01
N ALA A 36 -31.73 -16.86 26.62
CA ALA A 36 -32.05 -17.10 25.22
C ALA A 36 -33.01 -16.03 24.68
N LEU A 37 -32.83 -15.67 23.44
CA LEU A 37 -33.78 -14.81 22.72
C LEU A 37 -35.13 -15.54 22.57
N PRO A 38 -36.22 -14.81 22.41
CA PRO A 38 -37.50 -15.42 22.05
C PRO A 38 -37.38 -16.28 20.79
N GLU A 39 -38.22 -17.29 20.68
CA GLU A 39 -38.21 -18.21 19.54
C GLU A 39 -38.37 -17.43 18.22
N GLY A 40 -37.56 -17.80 17.22
CA GLY A 40 -37.54 -17.15 15.91
C GLY A 40 -36.90 -15.76 15.86
N VAL A 41 -36.43 -15.20 16.99
CA VAL A 41 -35.76 -13.90 17.03
C VAL A 41 -34.25 -14.07 16.89
N THR A 42 -33.65 -13.36 15.93
CA THR A 42 -32.21 -13.24 15.77
C THR A 42 -31.81 -11.79 15.56
N TYR A 43 -30.53 -11.47 15.87
CA TYR A 43 -29.92 -10.17 15.57
C TYR A 43 -28.70 -10.40 14.70
N GLU A 44 -28.62 -9.66 13.60
CA GLU A 44 -27.51 -9.77 12.66
C GLU A 44 -26.91 -8.38 12.34
N PRO A 45 -25.60 -8.21 12.46
CA PRO A 45 -24.96 -6.98 12.00
C PRO A 45 -24.95 -6.94 10.46
N ARG A 46 -25.26 -5.76 9.91
CA ARG A 46 -25.22 -5.49 8.47
C ARG A 46 -24.39 -4.26 8.21
N ALA A 47 -23.39 -4.38 7.35
CA ALA A 47 -22.54 -3.28 6.90
C ALA A 47 -22.96 -2.83 5.50
N VAL A 48 -23.09 -1.51 5.31
CA VAL A 48 -23.44 -0.89 4.03
C VAL A 48 -22.37 0.13 3.68
N GLN A 49 -21.68 -0.10 2.57
CA GLN A 49 -20.76 0.90 2.03
C GLN A 49 -21.59 2.07 1.47
N VAL A 50 -21.38 3.27 2.01
CA VAL A 50 -22.11 4.48 1.62
C VAL A 50 -21.28 5.45 0.80
N GLU A 51 -19.94 5.34 0.89
CA GLU A 51 -19.03 6.21 0.18
C GLU A 51 -17.73 5.46 -0.17
N GLU A 52 -17.17 5.74 -1.34
CA GLU A 52 -15.83 5.33 -1.74
C GLU A 52 -14.92 6.55 -1.72
N ILE A 53 -13.78 6.43 -1.03
CA ILE A 53 -12.79 7.52 -0.88
C ILE A 53 -11.65 7.23 -1.84
N ILE A 54 -11.55 8.02 -2.90
CA ILE A 54 -10.45 7.89 -3.85
C ILE A 54 -9.19 8.50 -3.25
N PRO A 55 -8.03 7.82 -3.33
CA PRO A 55 -6.79 8.37 -2.83
C PRO A 55 -6.37 9.60 -3.64
N ASP A 56 -5.75 10.56 -2.97
CA ASP A 56 -5.08 11.69 -3.62
C ASP A 56 -3.96 11.24 -4.56
N GLU A 57 -3.35 12.22 -5.25
CA GLU A 57 -2.20 12.00 -6.13
C GLU A 57 -1.07 11.23 -5.43
N PRO A 58 -0.27 10.45 -6.19
CA PRO A 58 0.85 9.70 -5.66
C PRO A 58 1.85 10.56 -4.89
N ILE A 59 2.44 9.99 -3.85
CA ILE A 59 3.57 10.59 -3.14
C ILE A 59 4.84 10.18 -3.86
N ILE A 60 5.55 11.16 -4.44
CA ILE A 60 6.81 10.93 -5.15
C ILE A 60 7.98 11.19 -4.21
N THR A 61 8.88 10.23 -4.11
CA THR A 61 10.16 10.35 -3.39
C THR A 61 11.29 10.25 -4.40
N TYR A 62 12.27 11.14 -4.30
CA TYR A 62 13.42 11.16 -5.19
C TYR A 62 14.64 10.49 -4.55
N ASP A 63 15.22 9.49 -5.23
CA ASP A 63 16.45 8.81 -4.79
C ASP A 63 17.64 9.26 -5.66
N LYS A 64 18.64 9.88 -5.00
CA LYS A 64 19.87 10.35 -5.65
C LYS A 64 20.82 9.22 -6.07
N LYS A 65 20.59 8.00 -5.61
CA LYS A 65 21.40 6.82 -5.97
C LYS A 65 20.78 6.03 -7.11
N MET A 66 19.54 6.26 -7.41
CA MET A 66 18.80 5.58 -8.48
C MET A 66 18.96 6.38 -9.78
N PRO A 67 19.31 5.72 -10.92
CA PRO A 67 19.39 6.37 -12.23
C PRO A 67 18.08 7.09 -12.61
N ALA A 68 18.20 8.26 -13.26
CA ALA A 68 17.04 9.06 -13.67
C ALA A 68 16.24 8.44 -14.82
N ASP A 69 16.87 7.56 -15.60
CA ASP A 69 16.29 6.80 -16.71
C ASP A 69 15.69 5.45 -16.29
N GLN A 70 15.84 5.09 -15.00
CA GLN A 70 15.23 3.88 -14.46
C GLN A 70 13.72 4.11 -14.26
N GLU A 71 12.93 3.07 -14.56
CA GLU A 71 11.49 3.09 -14.30
C GLU A 71 11.18 3.36 -12.83
N PRO A 72 10.17 4.18 -12.52
CA PRO A 72 9.76 4.45 -11.15
C PRO A 72 9.40 3.18 -10.38
N ILE A 73 9.85 3.08 -9.14
CA ILE A 73 9.56 1.94 -8.26
C ILE A 73 8.33 2.28 -7.41
N ILE A 74 7.25 1.50 -7.57
CA ILE A 74 6.08 1.61 -6.71
C ILE A 74 6.38 0.87 -5.40
N THR A 75 6.46 1.62 -4.30
CA THR A 75 6.73 1.06 -2.97
C THR A 75 5.46 0.79 -2.16
N VAL A 76 4.38 1.49 -2.48
CA VAL A 76 3.04 1.28 -1.92
C VAL A 76 2.03 1.47 -3.04
N GLU A 77 1.20 0.47 -3.25
CA GLU A 77 0.07 0.57 -4.19
C GLU A 77 -1.04 1.45 -3.62
N ALA A 78 -1.69 2.21 -4.50
CA ALA A 78 -2.89 2.96 -4.14
C ALA A 78 -4.03 2.00 -3.76
N ARG A 79 -4.79 2.37 -2.74
CA ARG A 79 -6.03 1.66 -2.38
C ARG A 79 -7.11 2.65 -1.99
N ASN A 80 -8.31 2.44 -2.52
CA ASN A 80 -9.46 3.23 -2.13
C ASN A 80 -9.80 3.00 -0.66
N GLY A 81 -10.27 4.05 -0.03
CA GLY A 81 -10.89 4.00 1.27
C GLY A 81 -12.40 3.89 1.13
N TYR A 82 -13.06 3.65 2.25
CA TYR A 82 -14.51 3.46 2.27
C TYR A 82 -15.10 4.03 3.55
N LYS A 83 -16.30 4.58 3.42
CA LYS A 83 -17.14 4.87 4.58
C LYS A 83 -18.25 3.82 4.63
N VAL A 84 -18.43 3.22 5.79
CA VAL A 84 -19.33 2.08 6.00
C VAL A 84 -20.24 2.38 7.17
N GLU A 85 -21.54 2.33 6.95
CA GLU A 85 -22.53 2.38 8.00
C GLU A 85 -22.87 0.98 8.49
N VAL A 86 -22.90 0.80 9.82
CA VAL A 86 -23.18 -0.47 10.47
C VAL A 86 -24.55 -0.40 11.13
N TYR A 87 -25.37 -1.38 10.82
CA TYR A 87 -26.71 -1.57 11.35
C TYR A 87 -26.81 -2.89 12.10
N LEU A 88 -27.70 -2.94 13.07
CA LEU A 88 -28.13 -4.18 13.72
C LEU A 88 -29.56 -4.47 13.27
N ASP A 89 -29.72 -5.52 12.48
CA ASP A 89 -31.02 -5.98 12.01
C ASP A 89 -31.59 -7.01 12.98
N LYS A 90 -32.79 -6.74 13.51
CA LYS A 90 -33.59 -7.71 14.25
C LYS A 90 -34.48 -8.47 13.29
N LYS A 91 -34.35 -9.79 13.29
CA LYS A 91 -35.15 -10.66 12.45
C LYS A 91 -36.14 -11.46 13.30
N VAL A 92 -37.33 -11.67 12.78
CA VAL A 92 -38.34 -12.57 13.34
C VAL A 92 -38.69 -13.59 12.26
N ASN A 93 -38.45 -14.87 12.53
CA ASN A 93 -38.65 -15.95 11.57
C ASN A 93 -37.92 -15.72 10.22
N GLY A 94 -36.74 -15.08 10.27
CA GLY A 94 -35.91 -14.79 9.11
C GLY A 94 -36.22 -13.47 8.41
N GLU A 95 -37.30 -12.78 8.75
CA GLU A 95 -37.66 -11.47 8.16
C GLU A 95 -37.14 -10.32 9.02
N VAL A 96 -36.55 -9.29 8.40
CA VAL A 96 -36.08 -8.09 9.10
C VAL A 96 -37.29 -7.27 9.51
N VAL A 97 -37.50 -7.12 10.82
CA VAL A 97 -38.60 -6.34 11.41
C VAL A 97 -38.15 -4.98 11.95
N GLU A 98 -36.85 -4.86 12.23
CA GLU A 98 -36.26 -3.63 12.74
C GLU A 98 -34.82 -3.54 12.32
N SER A 99 -34.34 -2.32 12.00
CA SER A 99 -32.95 -2.06 11.63
C SER A 99 -32.46 -0.85 12.41
N THR A 100 -31.55 -1.06 13.33
CA THR A 100 -31.00 0.00 14.19
C THR A 100 -29.63 0.40 13.69
N TYR A 101 -29.44 1.68 13.35
CA TYR A 101 -28.11 2.23 13.05
C TYR A 101 -27.25 2.20 14.31
N LEU A 102 -26.01 1.72 14.18
CA LEU A 102 -25.05 1.65 15.28
C LEU A 102 -24.03 2.76 15.19
N TYR A 103 -23.26 2.78 14.09
CA TYR A 103 -22.18 3.73 13.87
C TYR A 103 -21.73 3.73 12.40
N THR A 104 -20.85 4.67 12.08
CA THR A 104 -20.16 4.74 10.80
C THR A 104 -18.66 4.53 11.03
N ASP A 105 -18.08 3.62 10.26
CA ASP A 105 -16.62 3.44 10.17
C ASP A 105 -16.08 4.10 8.91
N GLU A 106 -14.91 4.71 9.03
CA GLU A 106 -14.19 5.28 7.90
C GLU A 106 -12.82 4.60 7.75
N TYR A 107 -12.62 3.98 6.60
CA TYR A 107 -11.36 3.36 6.18
C TYR A 107 -10.67 4.33 5.23
N ALA A 108 -9.60 4.96 5.67
CA ALA A 108 -8.88 5.95 4.88
C ALA A 108 -8.29 5.34 3.60
N ALA A 109 -8.32 6.09 2.52
CA ALA A 109 -7.63 5.75 1.28
C ALA A 109 -6.11 5.75 1.49
N ILE A 110 -5.42 4.89 0.77
CA ILE A 110 -3.96 4.79 0.78
C ILE A 110 -3.43 5.35 -0.52
N ARG A 111 -2.66 6.42 -0.45
CA ARG A 111 -1.99 7.01 -1.61
C ARG A 111 -0.86 6.11 -2.09
N GLN A 112 -0.70 6.02 -3.41
CA GLN A 112 0.46 5.38 -4.01
C GLN A 112 1.75 6.09 -3.57
N LYS A 113 2.80 5.31 -3.29
CA LYS A 113 4.15 5.85 -3.08
C LYS A 113 5.07 5.35 -4.17
N VAL A 114 5.73 6.30 -4.83
CA VAL A 114 6.60 6.05 -5.96
C VAL A 114 7.98 6.61 -5.66
N THR A 115 9.02 5.83 -5.92
CA THR A 115 10.41 6.30 -5.86
C THR A 115 10.92 6.51 -7.29
N MET A 116 11.44 7.70 -7.57
CA MET A 116 12.03 8.08 -8.85
C MET A 116 13.51 8.36 -8.70
N GLY A 117 14.31 7.95 -9.67
CA GLY A 117 15.74 8.21 -9.71
C GLY A 117 16.05 9.66 -10.12
N THR A 118 17.15 10.19 -9.60
CA THR A 118 17.68 11.51 -10.01
C THR A 118 19.16 11.46 -10.38
N LEU A 119 19.80 10.28 -10.35
CA LEU A 119 21.18 10.12 -10.76
C LEU A 119 21.27 10.26 -12.29
N VAL A 120 21.83 11.36 -12.77
CA VAL A 120 22.14 11.55 -14.20
C VAL A 120 23.37 10.71 -14.52
N PRO A 121 23.31 9.76 -15.47
CA PRO A 121 24.49 9.02 -15.91
C PRO A 121 25.49 10.02 -16.51
N THR A 122 26.67 10.14 -15.93
CA THR A 122 27.77 10.85 -16.59
C THR A 122 28.21 10.00 -17.79
N THR A 123 27.77 10.37 -18.99
CA THR A 123 28.34 9.84 -20.22
C THR A 123 29.83 10.22 -20.21
N PRO A 124 30.77 9.26 -20.25
CA PRO A 124 32.19 9.61 -20.36
C PRO A 124 32.34 10.43 -21.64
N GLU A 125 32.95 11.62 -21.52
CA GLU A 125 33.35 12.37 -22.71
C GLU A 125 34.11 11.43 -23.67
N PRO A 126 33.79 11.47 -24.98
CA PRO A 126 34.56 10.67 -25.94
C PRO A 126 36.02 11.07 -25.82
N ILE A 127 36.87 10.10 -25.52
CA ILE A 127 38.33 10.29 -25.55
C ILE A 127 38.65 10.60 -26.99
N ILE A 128 38.92 11.88 -27.28
CA ILE A 128 39.44 12.31 -28.57
C ILE A 128 40.86 11.77 -28.60
N THR A 129 41.06 10.59 -29.20
CA THR A 129 42.37 10.08 -29.52
C THR A 129 42.97 11.04 -30.53
N PRO A 130 44.08 11.75 -30.22
CA PRO A 130 44.67 12.65 -31.21
C PRO A 130 45.03 11.82 -32.44
N ALA A 131 44.65 12.31 -33.61
CA ALA A 131 45.00 11.70 -34.86
C ALA A 131 46.54 11.49 -34.95
N PRO A 132 47.00 10.35 -35.47
CA PRO A 132 48.44 10.13 -35.63
C PRO A 132 49.03 11.27 -36.48
N ALA A 133 50.14 11.84 -35.99
CA ALA A 133 50.84 12.87 -36.70
C ALA A 133 51.17 12.36 -38.13
N VAL A 134 50.69 13.07 -39.13
CA VAL A 134 51.07 12.81 -40.51
C VAL A 134 52.52 13.22 -40.60
N ASP A 135 53.40 12.26 -40.84
CA ASP A 135 54.81 12.49 -41.18
C ASP A 135 54.79 13.35 -42.51
N THR A 136 55.09 14.61 -42.37
CA THR A 136 55.34 15.48 -43.50
C THR A 136 56.73 15.07 -44.00
N PRO A 137 56.86 14.56 -45.25
CA PRO A 137 58.16 14.28 -45.76
C PRO A 137 58.99 15.55 -45.85
N GLU A 138 60.20 15.49 -45.27
CA GLU A 138 61.20 16.54 -45.33
C GLU A 138 61.49 16.87 -46.77
N PRO A 139 61.56 18.19 -47.18
CA PRO A 139 61.88 18.54 -48.55
C PRO A 139 63.33 18.15 -48.90
N GLU A 140 63.46 17.33 -49.92
CA GLU A 140 64.76 16.94 -50.53
C GLU A 140 65.49 18.18 -51.00
N ILE A 141 66.61 18.48 -50.37
CA ILE A 141 67.53 19.55 -50.79
C ILE A 141 68.24 19.07 -52.06
N VAL A 142 67.80 19.56 -53.20
CA VAL A 142 68.50 19.36 -54.49
C VAL A 142 69.66 20.30 -54.54
N ASP A 143 70.86 19.70 -54.57
CA ASP A 143 72.14 20.41 -54.71
C ASP A 143 72.25 21.04 -56.07
N PRO A 144 72.62 22.36 -56.17
CA PRO A 144 72.54 23.13 -57.44
C PRO A 144 73.81 22.98 -58.35
N GLU A 145 74.58 21.86 -58.18
CA GLU A 145 75.80 21.69 -58.95
C GLU A 145 75.78 20.50 -59.94
N GLU A 146 74.78 20.43 -60.81
CA GLU A 146 74.92 19.62 -62.02
C GLU A 146 73.94 20.14 -63.11
N LEU A 147 74.43 21.18 -63.87
CA LEU A 147 73.93 21.48 -65.23
C LEU A 147 75.11 21.60 -66.17
N PRO A 148 75.09 20.90 -67.33
CA PRO A 148 76.08 20.96 -68.34
C PRO A 148 76.18 22.24 -69.13
#